data_1183b9123dd2dc7b9ec74d58a389c2cd
#
_entry.id   1183b9123dd2dc7b9ec74d58a389c2cd
#
_cell.length_a   1.000
_cell.length_b   1.000
_cell.length_c   1.000
_cell.angle_alpha   90.00
_cell.angle_beta   90.00
_cell.angle_gamma   90.00
#
_symmetry.space_group_name_H-M   'P 1'
#
loop_
_entity.id
_entity.type
_entity.pdbx_description
1 polymer ?
#
loop_
_entity_poly.entity_id
_entity_poly.type
_entity_poly.pdbx_seq_one_letter_code
_entity_poly.pdbx_strand_id
1 'polypeptide(L)'
;MPSPQPVDMARSRVFGGVAETYDAARAGYPDALVSAVLGYAALGDRPALEAGAGTGKATVPFAAALTTPLTCVEPDARMAEVLRRNTSPYPHVTIDVSPFEDFRPGDTRYGLFFSATAWHWFDPDRRWDLVHDALAPGGAVALFWNPVGVRDPGLHAALAEVDRRHGLTGTPHAELASSYGDTPGQWPGMLGHWPALDCEHDARFTDLRSLRFREDTDYDTAHYLDYLSSISRYATLPPHHRTQVLADTAAALTAHGGRLPVTRHHDLFLARRT
;
A
#
# COMPACT_ATOMS: atom_id res chain seq x y z
N MET A 1 16.40 -5.98 18.81
CA MET A 1 15.25 -5.41 18.13
C MET A 1 15.54 -3.94 17.94
N PRO A 2 15.66 -3.39 16.73
CA PRO A 2 15.71 -1.95 16.57
C PRO A 2 14.37 -1.37 17.01
N SER A 3 14.41 -0.35 17.86
CA SER A 3 13.21 0.39 18.31
C SER A 3 12.44 0.91 17.10
N PRO A 4 11.11 0.89 17.09
CA PRO A 4 10.32 1.48 16.02
C PRO A 4 10.74 2.94 15.87
N GLN A 5 11.13 3.32 14.66
CA GLN A 5 11.43 4.71 14.32
C GLN A 5 10.13 5.51 14.48
N PRO A 6 10.18 6.72 15.06
CA PRO A 6 8.98 7.55 15.13
C PRO A 6 8.41 7.77 13.72
N VAL A 7 7.10 7.64 13.60
CA VAL A 7 6.38 7.84 12.34
C VAL A 7 6.65 9.26 11.85
N ASP A 8 7.34 9.40 10.74
CA ASP A 8 7.63 10.71 10.14
C ASP A 8 6.39 11.20 9.38
N MET A 9 5.49 11.86 10.12
CA MET A 9 4.27 12.48 9.57
C MET A 9 4.56 13.50 8.45
N ALA A 10 5.75 14.10 8.43
CA ALA A 10 6.15 14.96 7.31
C ALA A 10 6.37 14.15 6.03
N ARG A 11 6.88 12.92 6.15
CA ARG A 11 7.08 12.01 5.00
C ARG A 11 5.76 11.47 4.45
N SER A 12 4.74 11.26 5.27
CA SER A 12 3.43 10.81 4.78
C SER A 12 2.78 11.85 3.85
N ARG A 13 3.07 13.15 4.03
CA ARG A 13 2.54 14.24 3.21
C ARG A 13 3.38 14.59 1.96
N VAL A 14 4.52 13.94 1.76
CA VAL A 14 5.36 14.16 0.56
C VAL A 14 4.62 13.76 -0.72
N PHE A 15 3.76 12.78 -0.65
CA PHE A 15 3.00 12.25 -1.79
C PHE A 15 2.02 13.27 -2.39
N GLY A 16 1.47 14.20 -1.61
CA GLY A 16 0.57 15.23 -2.13
C GLY A 16 1.22 16.16 -3.17
N GLY A 17 2.54 16.40 -3.07
CA GLY A 17 3.29 17.16 -4.06
C GLY A 17 3.44 16.47 -5.42
N VAL A 18 3.18 15.17 -5.48
CA VAL A 18 3.30 14.30 -6.67
C VAL A 18 2.04 13.46 -6.88
N ALA A 19 0.87 13.91 -6.38
CA ALA A 19 -0.36 13.12 -6.37
C ALA A 19 -0.77 12.62 -7.77
N GLU A 20 -0.67 13.46 -8.80
CA GLU A 20 -0.98 13.07 -10.18
C GLU A 20 0.04 12.04 -10.71
N THR A 21 1.32 12.25 -10.49
CA THR A 21 2.37 11.29 -10.88
C THR A 21 2.20 9.97 -10.11
N TYR A 22 1.88 10.05 -8.81
CA TYR A 22 1.58 8.89 -8.00
C TYR A 22 0.40 8.10 -8.56
N ASP A 23 -0.68 8.80 -8.89
CA ASP A 23 -1.87 8.18 -9.46
C ASP A 23 -1.60 7.51 -10.82
N ALA A 24 -0.82 8.15 -11.68
CA ALA A 24 -0.45 7.59 -12.98
C ALA A 24 0.50 6.38 -12.87
N ALA A 25 1.50 6.44 -11.97
CA ALA A 25 2.58 5.47 -11.90
C ALA A 25 2.26 4.23 -11.04
N ARG A 26 1.35 4.35 -10.07
CA ARG A 26 1.00 3.25 -9.18
C ARG A 26 -0.10 2.37 -9.76
N ALA A 27 0.18 1.07 -9.79
CA ALA A 27 -0.84 0.08 -10.12
C ALA A 27 -1.95 0.03 -9.07
N GLY A 28 -3.16 -0.31 -9.50
CA GLY A 28 -4.27 -0.67 -8.60
C GLY A 28 -4.11 -2.07 -8.04
N TYR A 29 -5.21 -2.62 -7.56
CA TYR A 29 -5.30 -3.95 -6.97
C TYR A 29 -6.20 -4.85 -7.82
N PRO A 30 -5.86 -6.14 -7.98
CA PRO A 30 -6.61 -7.05 -8.83
C PRO A 30 -7.97 -7.40 -8.22
N ASP A 31 -8.96 -7.66 -9.07
CA ASP A 31 -10.32 -8.07 -8.67
C ASP A 31 -10.31 -9.30 -7.76
N ALA A 32 -9.35 -10.21 -7.95
CA ALA A 32 -9.18 -11.38 -7.11
C ALA A 32 -8.87 -11.02 -5.64
N LEU A 33 -8.07 -9.96 -5.39
CA LEU A 33 -7.81 -9.47 -4.04
C LEU A 33 -9.08 -8.85 -3.45
N VAL A 34 -9.77 -8.00 -4.20
CA VAL A 34 -11.02 -7.36 -3.76
C VAL A 34 -12.06 -8.43 -3.42
N SER A 35 -12.22 -9.43 -4.28
CA SER A 35 -13.14 -10.55 -4.06
C SER A 35 -12.78 -11.36 -2.81
N ALA A 36 -11.49 -11.61 -2.57
CA ALA A 36 -11.02 -12.32 -1.37
C ALA A 36 -11.32 -11.53 -0.09
N VAL A 37 -11.10 -10.21 -0.09
CA VAL A 37 -11.41 -9.34 1.04
C VAL A 37 -12.91 -9.31 1.31
N LEU A 38 -13.74 -9.08 0.30
CA LEU A 38 -15.18 -8.97 0.45
C LEU A 38 -15.80 -10.32 0.85
N GLY A 39 -15.33 -11.42 0.28
CA GLY A 39 -15.74 -12.77 0.66
C GLY A 39 -15.38 -13.11 2.11
N TYR A 40 -14.21 -12.69 2.57
CA TYR A 40 -13.80 -12.84 3.96
C TYR A 40 -14.64 -11.95 4.88
N ALA A 41 -14.84 -10.68 4.53
CA ALA A 41 -15.54 -9.71 5.36
C ALA A 41 -17.02 -10.08 5.59
N ALA A 42 -17.68 -10.64 4.57
CA ALA A 42 -19.11 -10.99 4.61
C ALA A 42 -19.96 -9.84 5.19
N LEU A 43 -19.79 -8.63 4.63
CA LEU A 43 -20.25 -7.34 5.17
C LEU A 43 -21.77 -7.29 5.48
N GLY A 44 -22.61 -7.96 4.68
CA GLY A 44 -24.05 -7.69 4.68
C GLY A 44 -24.30 -6.22 4.33
N ASP A 45 -25.12 -5.53 5.13
CA ASP A 45 -25.45 -4.12 4.94
C ASP A 45 -24.50 -3.15 5.69
N ARG A 46 -23.44 -3.66 6.32
CA ARG A 46 -22.51 -2.83 7.11
C ARG A 46 -21.62 -2.00 6.21
N PRO A 47 -21.29 -0.75 6.61
CA PRO A 47 -20.36 0.09 5.86
C PRO A 47 -18.93 -0.43 5.94
N ALA A 48 -18.09 0.04 5.00
CA ALA A 48 -16.65 -0.17 5.00
C ALA A 48 -15.89 1.13 5.30
N LEU A 49 -14.69 1.00 5.88
CA LEU A 49 -13.78 2.08 6.21
C LEU A 49 -12.42 1.81 5.58
N GLU A 50 -11.94 2.73 4.78
CA GLU A 50 -10.57 2.76 4.27
C GLU A 50 -9.76 3.84 4.98
N ALA A 51 -8.58 3.48 5.52
CA ALA A 51 -7.65 4.44 6.09
C ALA A 51 -6.38 4.55 5.24
N GLY A 52 -5.97 5.80 4.95
CA GLY A 52 -4.86 6.12 4.05
C GLY A 52 -5.24 5.87 2.58
N ALA A 53 -6.39 6.39 2.16
CA ALA A 53 -6.96 6.12 0.84
C ALA A 53 -6.13 6.66 -0.34
N GLY A 54 -5.25 7.63 -0.09
CA GLY A 54 -4.38 8.21 -1.10
C GLY A 54 -5.17 8.82 -2.26
N THR A 55 -4.82 8.44 -3.48
CA THR A 55 -5.54 8.85 -4.70
C THR A 55 -6.70 7.93 -5.07
N GLY A 56 -6.97 6.88 -4.27
CA GLY A 56 -8.07 5.94 -4.50
C GLY A 56 -7.70 4.67 -5.26
N LYS A 57 -6.42 4.27 -5.29
CA LYS A 57 -5.99 3.06 -6.00
C LYS A 57 -6.66 1.77 -5.48
N ALA A 58 -6.97 1.70 -4.19
CA ALA A 58 -7.79 0.64 -3.62
C ALA A 58 -9.26 1.06 -3.55
N THR A 59 -9.56 2.32 -3.23
CA THR A 59 -10.93 2.82 -3.11
C THR A 59 -11.77 2.50 -4.34
N VAL A 60 -11.27 2.79 -5.56
CA VAL A 60 -12.03 2.62 -6.81
C VAL A 60 -12.50 1.17 -7.03
N PRO A 61 -11.63 0.13 -7.01
CA PRO A 61 -12.09 -1.24 -7.20
C PRO A 61 -13.00 -1.71 -6.05
N PHE A 62 -12.79 -1.27 -4.81
CA PHE A 62 -13.71 -1.59 -3.71
C PHE A 62 -15.06 -0.89 -3.88
N ALA A 63 -15.08 0.40 -4.25
CA ALA A 63 -16.31 1.14 -4.50
C ALA A 63 -17.12 0.55 -5.66
N ALA A 64 -16.45 0.05 -6.71
CA ALA A 64 -17.13 -0.63 -7.80
C ALA A 64 -17.80 -1.96 -7.38
N ALA A 65 -17.26 -2.64 -6.38
CA ALA A 65 -17.75 -3.93 -5.89
C ALA A 65 -18.73 -3.82 -4.70
N LEU A 66 -18.71 -2.68 -3.98
CA LEU A 66 -19.55 -2.44 -2.80
C LEU A 66 -20.86 -1.76 -3.20
N THR A 67 -21.93 -2.15 -2.51
CA THR A 67 -23.23 -1.45 -2.55
C THR A 67 -23.52 -0.71 -1.24
N THR A 68 -22.70 -0.95 -0.22
CA THR A 68 -22.79 -0.32 1.11
C THR A 68 -21.94 0.93 1.18
N PRO A 69 -22.17 1.86 2.13
CA PRO A 69 -21.34 3.04 2.30
C PRO A 69 -19.86 2.70 2.50
N LEU A 70 -19.00 3.47 1.85
CA LEU A 70 -17.54 3.41 2.00
C LEU A 70 -17.04 4.77 2.49
N THR A 71 -16.48 4.81 3.69
CA THR A 71 -15.79 5.99 4.23
C THR A 71 -14.30 5.87 3.96
N CYS A 72 -13.70 6.91 3.36
CA CYS A 72 -12.28 6.99 3.09
C CYS A 72 -11.65 8.08 3.93
N VAL A 73 -10.58 7.77 4.66
CA VAL A 73 -9.82 8.72 5.47
C VAL A 73 -8.46 8.95 4.82
N GLU A 74 -8.14 10.22 4.50
CA GLU A 74 -6.90 10.61 3.84
C GLU A 74 -6.38 11.93 4.41
N PRO A 75 -5.15 11.98 4.99
CA PRO A 75 -4.65 13.18 5.66
C PRO A 75 -4.17 14.28 4.71
N ASP A 76 -3.79 13.98 3.46
CA ASP A 76 -3.30 14.99 2.52
C ASP A 76 -4.43 15.48 1.61
N ALA A 77 -4.78 16.76 1.73
CA ALA A 77 -5.88 17.37 0.96
C ALA A 77 -5.67 17.28 -0.56
N ARG A 78 -4.40 17.25 -1.05
CA ARG A 78 -4.06 17.13 -2.48
C ARG A 78 -4.32 15.72 -3.00
N MET A 79 -4.00 14.70 -2.18
CA MET A 79 -4.34 13.31 -2.47
C MET A 79 -5.86 13.13 -2.45
N ALA A 80 -6.53 13.68 -1.44
CA ALA A 80 -7.98 13.64 -1.31
C ALA A 80 -8.71 14.33 -2.47
N GLU A 81 -8.13 15.33 -3.12
CA GLU A 81 -8.70 15.94 -4.32
C GLU A 81 -8.69 14.97 -5.51
N VAL A 82 -7.57 14.27 -5.72
CA VAL A 82 -7.48 13.22 -6.75
C VAL A 82 -8.45 12.08 -6.42
N LEU A 83 -8.54 11.68 -5.14
CA LEU A 83 -9.49 10.68 -4.67
C LEU A 83 -10.94 11.05 -5.00
N ARG A 84 -11.37 12.30 -4.74
CA ARG A 84 -12.71 12.79 -5.07
C ARG A 84 -13.01 12.67 -6.56
N ARG A 85 -12.05 13.06 -7.39
CA ARG A 85 -12.18 12.94 -8.85
C ARG A 85 -12.34 11.48 -9.26
N ASN A 86 -11.49 10.59 -8.74
CA ASN A 86 -11.46 9.18 -9.11
C ASN A 86 -12.70 8.41 -8.60
N THR A 87 -13.28 8.87 -7.47
CA THR A 87 -14.48 8.24 -6.88
C THR A 87 -15.79 8.93 -7.25
N SER A 88 -15.77 9.97 -8.09
CA SER A 88 -16.96 10.69 -8.51
C SER A 88 -18.09 9.82 -9.10
N PRO A 89 -17.83 8.65 -9.75
CA PRO A 89 -18.89 7.75 -10.20
C PRO A 89 -19.59 6.97 -9.06
N TYR A 90 -19.06 7.02 -7.82
CA TYR A 90 -19.51 6.20 -6.69
C TYR A 90 -20.13 7.06 -5.58
N PRO A 91 -21.44 7.37 -5.62
CA PRO A 91 -22.08 8.29 -4.68
C PRO A 91 -22.15 7.78 -3.22
N HIS A 92 -21.88 6.49 -3.00
CA HIS A 92 -21.81 5.88 -1.66
C HIS A 92 -20.43 6.02 -1.01
N VAL A 93 -19.45 6.66 -1.68
CA VAL A 93 -18.13 6.98 -1.13
C VAL A 93 -18.17 8.34 -0.45
N THR A 94 -17.72 8.41 0.80
CA THR A 94 -17.49 9.64 1.54
C THR A 94 -16.02 9.78 1.89
N ILE A 95 -15.50 11.02 1.91
CA ILE A 95 -14.08 11.29 2.14
C ILE A 95 -13.95 12.23 3.34
N ASP A 96 -13.24 11.75 4.36
CA ASP A 96 -12.79 12.52 5.51
C ASP A 96 -11.32 12.91 5.32
N VAL A 97 -11.03 14.21 5.38
CA VAL A 97 -9.66 14.73 5.20
C VAL A 97 -9.05 14.97 6.58
N SER A 98 -8.57 13.89 7.19
CA SER A 98 -7.92 13.90 8.49
C SER A 98 -6.90 12.78 8.61
N PRO A 99 -5.93 12.85 9.54
CA PRO A 99 -5.18 11.68 9.99
C PRO A 99 -6.14 10.62 10.55
N PHE A 100 -5.80 9.34 10.37
CA PHE A 100 -6.63 8.24 10.90
C PHE A 100 -6.75 8.32 12.43
N GLU A 101 -5.72 8.79 13.11
CA GLU A 101 -5.68 9.00 14.55
C GLU A 101 -6.71 10.05 15.04
N ASP A 102 -7.11 10.97 14.16
CA ASP A 102 -8.07 12.04 14.46
C ASP A 102 -9.47 11.73 13.94
N PHE A 103 -9.61 10.70 13.09
CA PHE A 103 -10.91 10.26 12.59
C PHE A 103 -11.81 9.79 13.74
N ARG A 104 -13.09 10.15 13.68
CA ARG A 104 -14.09 9.77 14.69
C ARG A 104 -15.30 9.15 14.01
N PRO A 105 -15.49 7.82 14.13
CA PRO A 105 -16.60 7.12 13.49
C PRO A 105 -17.98 7.44 14.10
N GLY A 106 -18.03 8.14 15.24
CA GLY A 106 -19.27 8.35 15.97
C GLY A 106 -19.89 7.02 16.41
N ASP A 107 -21.20 6.87 16.16
CA ASP A 107 -21.94 5.64 16.46
C ASP A 107 -21.82 4.58 15.35
N THR A 108 -21.18 4.91 14.23
CA THR A 108 -21.00 3.97 13.11
C THR A 108 -20.05 2.84 13.51
N ARG A 109 -20.44 1.61 13.18
CA ARG A 109 -19.59 0.43 13.33
C ARG A 109 -19.46 -0.26 11.98
N TYR A 110 -18.21 -0.35 11.51
CA TYR A 110 -17.88 -0.86 10.20
C TYR A 110 -17.81 -2.39 10.19
N GLY A 111 -18.25 -2.99 9.08
CA GLY A 111 -18.11 -4.43 8.86
C GLY A 111 -16.73 -4.80 8.28
N LEU A 112 -16.07 -3.81 7.64
CA LEU A 112 -14.73 -3.96 7.07
C LEU A 112 -13.94 -2.68 7.34
N PHE A 113 -12.74 -2.86 7.87
CA PHE A 113 -11.65 -1.88 7.84
C PHE A 113 -10.60 -2.36 6.84
N PHE A 114 -10.12 -1.49 5.96
CA PHE A 114 -8.97 -1.84 5.14
C PHE A 114 -7.99 -0.68 4.96
N SER A 115 -6.73 -1.04 4.69
CA SER A 115 -5.66 -0.09 4.43
C SER A 115 -4.69 -0.67 3.40
N ALA A 116 -4.46 0.09 2.34
CA ALA A 116 -3.67 -0.29 1.19
C ALA A 116 -2.34 0.46 1.16
N THR A 117 -1.23 -0.21 1.43
CA THR A 117 0.13 0.38 1.43
C THR A 117 0.28 1.62 2.33
N ALA A 118 -0.58 1.76 3.34
CA ALA A 118 -0.60 2.91 4.24
C ALA A 118 -0.41 2.57 5.72
N TRP A 119 -0.64 1.33 6.14
CA TRP A 119 -0.63 0.88 7.54
C TRP A 119 0.62 1.30 8.33
N HIS A 120 1.79 1.31 7.69
CA HIS A 120 3.06 1.68 8.30
C HIS A 120 3.22 3.19 8.60
N TRP A 121 2.26 4.02 8.17
CA TRP A 121 2.20 5.45 8.48
C TRP A 121 1.39 5.77 9.73
N PHE A 122 0.58 4.82 10.22
CA PHE A 122 -0.25 5.04 11.41
C PHE A 122 0.57 4.85 12.68
N ASP A 123 0.16 5.55 13.73
CA ASP A 123 0.74 5.45 15.06
C ASP A 123 0.71 3.99 15.55
N PRO A 124 1.86 3.32 15.71
CA PRO A 124 1.92 1.91 16.07
C PRO A 124 1.29 1.60 17.43
N ASP A 125 1.28 2.56 18.35
CA ASP A 125 0.75 2.36 19.70
C ASP A 125 -0.78 2.52 19.75
N ARG A 126 -1.40 3.12 18.72
CA ARG A 126 -2.83 3.46 18.69
C ARG A 126 -3.63 2.74 17.60
N ARG A 127 -3.00 2.38 16.50
CA ARG A 127 -3.69 1.93 15.27
C ARG A 127 -4.59 0.72 15.50
N TRP A 128 -4.19 -0.26 16.32
CA TRP A 128 -5.01 -1.44 16.59
C TRP A 128 -6.21 -1.13 17.49
N ASP A 129 -6.07 -0.21 18.44
CA ASP A 129 -7.19 0.28 19.26
C ASP A 129 -8.21 1.02 18.40
N LEU A 130 -7.74 1.90 17.51
CA LEU A 130 -8.60 2.67 16.60
C LEU A 130 -9.37 1.74 15.65
N VAL A 131 -8.70 0.72 15.11
CA VAL A 131 -9.34 -0.28 14.24
C VAL A 131 -10.37 -1.09 15.00
N HIS A 132 -10.01 -1.57 16.20
CA HIS A 132 -10.93 -2.31 17.06
C HIS A 132 -12.19 -1.49 17.36
N ASP A 133 -12.04 -0.22 17.74
CA ASP A 133 -13.16 0.66 18.11
C ASP A 133 -14.04 1.03 16.91
N ALA A 134 -13.48 1.14 15.72
CA ALA A 134 -14.23 1.42 14.50
C ALA A 134 -15.05 0.22 14.01
N LEU A 135 -14.57 -1.01 14.21
CA LEU A 135 -15.23 -2.22 13.71
C LEU A 135 -16.45 -2.63 14.56
N ALA A 136 -17.43 -3.24 13.92
CA ALA A 136 -18.44 -4.03 14.61
C ALA A 136 -17.86 -5.36 15.14
N PRO A 137 -18.45 -5.99 16.17
CA PRO A 137 -18.12 -7.37 16.51
C PRO A 137 -18.25 -8.28 15.29
N GLY A 138 -17.26 -9.14 15.06
CA GLY A 138 -17.14 -9.97 13.86
C GLY A 138 -16.72 -9.22 12.60
N GLY A 139 -16.46 -7.92 12.67
CA GLY A 139 -15.95 -7.12 11.55
C GLY A 139 -14.55 -7.54 11.11
N ALA A 140 -14.24 -7.35 9.84
CA ALA A 140 -12.99 -7.76 9.23
C ALA A 140 -11.97 -6.63 9.14
N VAL A 141 -10.69 -7.00 9.26
CA VAL A 141 -9.52 -6.17 8.90
C VAL A 141 -8.91 -6.73 7.64
N ALA A 142 -8.56 -5.86 6.68
CA ALA A 142 -7.77 -6.22 5.51
C ALA A 142 -6.62 -5.22 5.33
N LEU A 143 -5.39 -5.69 5.44
CA LEU A 143 -4.19 -4.89 5.19
C LEU A 143 -3.45 -5.48 4.00
N PHE A 144 -3.11 -4.64 3.01
CA PHE A 144 -2.47 -5.16 1.81
C PHE A 144 -1.48 -4.19 1.18
N TRP A 145 -0.53 -4.76 0.45
CA TRP A 145 0.57 -4.06 -0.20
C TRP A 145 0.75 -4.59 -1.62
N ASN A 146 1.38 -3.79 -2.46
CA ASN A 146 1.68 -4.14 -3.85
C ASN A 146 3.17 -3.93 -4.20
N PRO A 147 4.10 -4.63 -3.53
CA PRO A 147 5.50 -4.57 -3.87
C PRO A 147 5.77 -5.08 -5.30
N VAL A 148 6.80 -4.52 -5.92
CA VAL A 148 7.26 -4.86 -7.27
C VAL A 148 8.66 -5.45 -7.19
N GLY A 149 8.85 -6.65 -7.71
CA GLY A 149 10.14 -7.34 -7.80
C GLY A 149 10.65 -7.40 -9.24
N VAL A 150 11.93 -7.14 -9.45
CA VAL A 150 12.60 -7.29 -10.75
C VAL A 150 12.93 -8.76 -10.98
N ARG A 151 12.47 -9.32 -12.11
CA ARG A 151 12.65 -10.76 -12.41
C ARG A 151 14.02 -11.12 -12.95
N ASP A 152 14.68 -10.21 -13.65
CA ASP A 152 16.01 -10.44 -14.18
C ASP A 152 17.07 -10.19 -13.10
N PRO A 153 17.86 -11.21 -12.67
CA PRO A 153 18.84 -11.06 -11.60
C PRO A 153 19.99 -10.11 -11.95
N GLY A 154 20.40 -10.07 -13.23
CA GLY A 154 21.48 -9.19 -13.69
C GLY A 154 21.05 -7.72 -13.65
N LEU A 155 19.85 -7.44 -14.17
CA LEU A 155 19.26 -6.11 -14.09
C LEU A 155 18.98 -5.70 -12.65
N HIS A 156 18.44 -6.60 -11.82
CA HIS A 156 18.24 -6.33 -10.39
C HIS A 156 19.56 -5.93 -9.71
N ALA A 157 20.65 -6.68 -9.94
CA ALA A 157 21.96 -6.35 -9.36
C ALA A 157 22.48 -5.00 -9.87
N ALA A 158 22.29 -4.67 -11.15
CA ALA A 158 22.69 -3.38 -11.71
C ALA A 158 21.92 -2.20 -11.07
N LEU A 159 20.60 -2.36 -10.85
CA LEU A 159 19.78 -1.35 -10.18
C LEU A 159 20.14 -1.20 -8.70
N ALA A 160 20.38 -2.30 -7.98
CA ALA A 160 20.84 -2.30 -6.60
C ALA A 160 22.22 -1.59 -6.45
N GLU A 161 23.11 -1.75 -7.44
CA GLU A 161 24.39 -1.06 -7.48
C GLU A 161 24.24 0.45 -7.69
N VAL A 162 23.26 0.89 -8.49
CA VAL A 162 22.92 2.32 -8.61
C VAL A 162 22.54 2.87 -7.24
N ASP A 163 21.59 2.23 -6.55
CA ASP A 163 21.14 2.66 -5.23
C ASP A 163 22.30 2.71 -4.22
N ARG A 164 23.17 1.69 -4.22
CA ARG A 164 24.34 1.63 -3.33
C ARG A 164 25.29 2.78 -3.58
N ARG A 165 25.60 3.13 -4.84
CA ARG A 165 26.47 4.27 -5.20
C ARG A 165 25.91 5.60 -4.72
N HIS A 166 24.59 5.74 -4.69
CA HIS A 166 23.90 6.93 -4.21
C HIS A 166 23.58 6.90 -2.71
N GLY A 167 24.01 5.86 -1.97
CA GLY A 167 23.79 5.72 -0.54
C GLY A 167 22.32 5.48 -0.16
N LEU A 168 21.52 4.94 -1.08
CA LEU A 168 20.13 4.62 -0.83
C LEU A 168 19.99 3.26 -0.16
N THR A 169 19.10 3.18 0.83
CA THR A 169 18.72 1.95 1.55
C THR A 169 17.20 1.85 1.65
N GLY A 170 16.66 0.66 1.83
CA GLY A 170 15.21 0.45 1.91
C GLY A 170 14.52 0.79 0.59
N THR A 171 15.17 0.52 -0.52
CA THR A 171 14.65 0.67 -1.87
C THR A 171 14.09 -0.66 -2.37
N PRO A 172 13.25 -0.66 -3.42
CA PRO A 172 12.76 -1.90 -4.02
C PRO A 172 13.88 -2.84 -4.46
N HIS A 173 15.04 -2.32 -4.82
CA HIS A 173 16.18 -3.12 -5.29
C HIS A 173 17.00 -3.73 -4.15
N ALA A 174 16.99 -3.11 -2.97
CA ALA A 174 17.78 -3.59 -1.83
C ALA A 174 17.10 -4.71 -1.05
N GLU A 175 15.78 -4.70 -0.97
CA GLU A 175 15.02 -5.53 -0.03
C GLU A 175 14.23 -6.68 -0.71
N LEU A 176 13.88 -6.54 -1.99
CA LEU A 176 12.85 -7.38 -2.60
C LEU A 176 13.33 -8.66 -3.27
N ALA A 177 14.58 -8.73 -3.71
CA ALA A 177 15.05 -9.91 -4.46
C ALA A 177 15.11 -11.19 -3.64
N SER A 178 15.28 -11.10 -2.32
CA SER A 178 15.40 -12.27 -1.43
C SER A 178 14.09 -12.68 -0.76
N SER A 179 13.07 -11.81 -0.78
CA SER A 179 11.85 -11.97 0.05
C SER A 179 10.66 -12.56 -0.70
N TYR A 180 10.68 -12.55 -2.03
CA TYR A 180 9.54 -12.97 -2.83
C TYR A 180 9.75 -14.36 -3.42
N GLY A 181 9.42 -15.37 -2.61
CA GLY A 181 9.25 -16.73 -3.13
C GLY A 181 8.13 -16.79 -4.18
N ASP A 182 8.27 -17.69 -5.13
CA ASP A 182 7.41 -17.80 -6.33
C ASP A 182 6.01 -18.39 -6.07
N THR A 183 5.60 -18.61 -4.82
CA THR A 183 4.39 -19.38 -4.54
C THR A 183 3.17 -18.46 -4.33
N PRO A 184 2.19 -18.46 -5.26
CA PRO A 184 0.87 -17.87 -5.05
C PRO A 184 0.10 -18.65 -3.96
N GLY A 185 -0.82 -17.97 -3.27
CA GLY A 185 -1.71 -18.62 -2.31
C GLY A 185 -1.44 -18.20 -0.87
N GLN A 186 -1.77 -19.06 0.09
CA GLN A 186 -1.52 -18.78 1.50
C GLN A 186 -0.02 -18.62 1.77
N TRP A 187 0.34 -17.51 2.39
CA TRP A 187 1.73 -17.19 2.70
C TRP A 187 1.90 -16.88 4.19
N PRO A 188 2.17 -17.91 5.02
CA PRO A 188 2.29 -17.74 6.46
C PRO A 188 3.50 -16.87 6.88
N GLY A 189 4.49 -16.68 6.00
CA GLY A 189 5.67 -15.86 6.27
C GLY A 189 5.41 -14.34 6.29
N MET A 190 4.23 -13.87 5.85
CA MET A 190 3.91 -12.44 5.83
C MET A 190 3.92 -11.82 7.23
N LEU A 191 3.37 -12.51 8.22
CA LEU A 191 3.32 -12.03 9.61
C LEU A 191 4.72 -11.80 10.19
N GLY A 192 5.70 -12.66 9.85
CA GLY A 192 7.09 -12.49 10.29
C GLY A 192 7.89 -11.44 9.50
N HIS A 193 7.47 -11.07 8.31
CA HIS A 193 8.19 -10.13 7.44
C HIS A 193 7.72 -8.68 7.61
N TRP A 194 6.52 -8.47 8.13
CA TRP A 194 5.95 -7.15 8.36
C TRP A 194 5.84 -6.88 9.87
N PRO A 195 6.87 -6.30 10.49
CA PRO A 195 6.87 -6.05 11.96
C PRO A 195 5.72 -5.14 12.42
N ALA A 196 4.96 -4.61 11.48
CA ALA A 196 3.78 -3.80 11.75
C ALA A 196 2.49 -4.62 11.97
N LEU A 197 2.53 -5.95 11.80
CA LEU A 197 1.37 -6.84 11.99
C LEU A 197 1.50 -7.60 13.31
N ASP A 198 1.55 -6.86 14.40
CA ASP A 198 1.70 -7.38 15.77
C ASP A 198 0.40 -7.85 16.42
N CYS A 199 -0.73 -7.77 15.68
CA CYS A 199 -2.03 -8.23 16.20
C CYS A 199 -2.15 -9.74 16.36
N GLU A 200 -1.19 -10.54 15.90
CA GLU A 200 -1.17 -11.99 16.14
C GLU A 200 -1.14 -12.37 17.63
N HIS A 201 -0.71 -11.44 18.48
CA HIS A 201 -0.71 -11.58 19.95
C HIS A 201 -1.83 -10.80 20.62
N ASP A 202 -2.71 -10.16 19.85
CA ASP A 202 -3.85 -9.40 20.36
C ASP A 202 -5.11 -10.26 20.34
N ALA A 203 -5.57 -10.71 21.51
CA ALA A 203 -6.76 -11.56 21.67
C ALA A 203 -8.06 -10.94 21.14
N ARG A 204 -8.07 -9.64 20.81
CA ARG A 204 -9.21 -8.95 20.19
C ARG A 204 -9.37 -9.26 18.70
N PHE A 205 -8.37 -9.94 18.10
CA PHE A 205 -8.38 -10.33 16.69
C PHE A 205 -8.14 -11.82 16.53
N THR A 206 -8.93 -12.45 15.67
CA THR A 206 -8.90 -13.90 15.41
C THR A 206 -8.96 -14.18 13.90
N ASP A 207 -8.97 -15.46 13.52
CA ASP A 207 -9.09 -15.93 12.11
C ASP A 207 -8.08 -15.23 11.18
N LEU A 208 -6.82 -15.14 11.64
CA LEU A 208 -5.75 -14.50 10.89
C LEU A 208 -5.42 -15.31 9.64
N ARG A 209 -5.39 -14.64 8.47
CA ARG A 209 -5.05 -15.25 7.18
C ARG A 209 -4.07 -14.35 6.43
N SER A 210 -3.22 -14.98 5.62
CA SER A 210 -2.36 -14.29 4.68
C SER A 210 -2.50 -14.91 3.30
N LEU A 211 -2.65 -14.07 2.28
CA LEU A 211 -2.77 -14.46 0.88
C LEU A 211 -1.78 -13.65 0.04
N ARG A 212 -1.32 -14.22 -1.06
CA ARG A 212 -0.51 -13.52 -2.04
C ARG A 212 -1.10 -13.74 -3.43
N PHE A 213 -1.30 -12.64 -4.15
CA PHE A 213 -1.62 -12.64 -5.57
C PHE A 213 -0.39 -12.19 -6.34
N ARG A 214 -0.21 -12.71 -7.53
CA ARG A 214 0.94 -12.43 -8.39
C ARG A 214 0.48 -12.02 -9.78
N GLU A 215 1.11 -11.00 -10.31
CA GLU A 215 0.94 -10.55 -11.68
C GLU A 215 2.30 -10.25 -12.30
N ASP A 216 2.61 -10.92 -13.40
CA ASP A 216 3.84 -10.67 -14.17
C ASP A 216 3.53 -9.67 -15.27
N THR A 217 4.38 -8.63 -15.37
CA THR A 217 4.25 -7.59 -16.38
C THR A 217 5.62 -7.02 -16.76
N ASP A 218 5.66 -6.22 -17.79
CA ASP A 218 6.88 -5.51 -18.20
C ASP A 218 6.66 -4.01 -18.05
N TYR A 219 7.64 -3.33 -17.48
CA TYR A 219 7.72 -1.88 -17.49
C TYR A 219 8.71 -1.42 -18.56
N ASP A 220 8.41 -0.32 -19.23
CA ASP A 220 9.43 0.43 -19.94
C ASP A 220 10.21 1.35 -18.97
N THR A 221 11.28 1.94 -19.47
CA THR A 221 12.13 2.82 -18.67
C THR A 221 11.36 3.99 -18.08
N ALA A 222 10.49 4.65 -18.86
CA ALA A 222 9.73 5.82 -18.40
C ALA A 222 8.78 5.46 -17.25
N HIS A 223 7.98 4.41 -17.42
CA HIS A 223 7.06 3.93 -16.40
C HIS A 223 7.80 3.56 -15.10
N TYR A 224 8.97 2.91 -15.22
CA TYR A 224 9.72 2.52 -14.02
C TYR A 224 10.32 3.72 -13.29
N LEU A 225 10.81 4.74 -13.98
CA LEU A 225 11.29 5.96 -13.37
C LEU A 225 10.16 6.74 -12.69
N ASP A 226 8.96 6.77 -13.26
CA ASP A 226 7.78 7.35 -12.64
C ASP A 226 7.37 6.56 -11.39
N TYR A 227 7.41 5.23 -11.46
CA TYR A 227 7.18 4.36 -10.31
C TYR A 227 8.16 4.67 -9.17
N LEU A 228 9.48 4.74 -9.44
CA LEU A 228 10.48 5.09 -8.44
C LEU A 228 10.23 6.50 -7.86
N SER A 229 9.90 7.46 -8.71
CA SER A 229 9.61 8.84 -8.30
C SER A 229 8.41 8.93 -7.36
N SER A 230 7.50 7.96 -7.42
CA SER A 230 6.34 7.82 -6.53
C SER A 230 6.67 7.15 -5.18
N ILE A 231 7.90 6.67 -4.97
CA ILE A 231 8.33 6.02 -3.72
C ILE A 231 8.96 7.08 -2.81
N SER A 232 8.60 7.08 -1.53
CA SER A 232 9.06 8.08 -0.55
C SER A 232 10.58 8.21 -0.48
N ARG A 233 11.32 7.11 -0.61
CA ARG A 233 12.80 7.11 -0.60
C ARG A 233 13.40 7.97 -1.70
N TYR A 234 12.80 7.98 -2.89
CA TYR A 234 13.24 8.82 -4.01
C TYR A 234 12.58 10.20 -3.96
N ALA A 235 11.32 10.28 -3.60
CA ALA A 235 10.57 11.54 -3.54
C ALA A 235 11.15 12.57 -2.55
N THR A 236 11.76 12.09 -1.45
CA THR A 236 12.37 12.93 -0.41
C THR A 236 13.81 13.34 -0.70
N LEU A 237 14.44 12.83 -1.76
CA LEU A 237 15.80 13.22 -2.13
C LEU A 237 15.86 14.70 -2.56
N PRO A 238 16.99 15.38 -2.29
CA PRO A 238 17.25 16.70 -2.89
C PRO A 238 17.07 16.63 -4.42
N PRO A 239 16.50 17.66 -5.08
CA PRO A 239 16.14 17.58 -6.50
C PRO A 239 17.30 17.17 -7.43
N HIS A 240 18.50 17.73 -7.24
CA HIS A 240 19.66 17.36 -8.05
C HIS A 240 20.10 15.91 -7.83
N HIS A 241 20.06 15.43 -6.60
CA HIS A 241 20.43 14.04 -6.27
C HIS A 241 19.41 13.07 -6.88
N ARG A 242 18.11 13.35 -6.73
CA ARG A 242 17.06 12.56 -7.37
C ARG A 242 17.25 12.48 -8.89
N THR A 243 17.55 13.60 -9.55
CA THR A 243 17.82 13.63 -10.99
C THR A 243 18.98 12.71 -11.37
N GLN A 244 20.09 12.73 -10.60
CA GLN A 244 21.23 11.86 -10.85
C GLN A 244 20.90 10.39 -10.67
N VAL A 245 20.24 10.02 -9.56
CA VAL A 245 19.80 8.64 -9.31
C VAL A 245 18.92 8.11 -10.46
N LEU A 246 17.93 8.89 -10.86
CA LEU A 246 17.02 8.49 -11.95
C LEU A 246 17.74 8.38 -13.30
N ALA A 247 18.72 9.27 -13.57
CA ALA A 247 19.51 9.19 -14.80
C ALA A 247 20.40 7.92 -14.83
N ASP A 248 21.06 7.60 -13.72
CA ASP A 248 21.87 6.39 -13.60
C ASP A 248 21.02 5.12 -13.68
N THR A 249 19.82 5.16 -13.10
CA THR A 249 18.83 4.08 -13.23
C THR A 249 18.41 3.89 -14.69
N ALA A 250 18.12 4.99 -15.41
CA ALA A 250 17.78 4.94 -16.83
C ALA A 250 18.92 4.36 -17.68
N ALA A 251 20.16 4.72 -17.36
CA ALA A 251 21.35 4.18 -18.04
C ALA A 251 21.48 2.66 -17.81
N ALA A 252 21.28 2.19 -16.58
CA ALA A 252 21.30 0.78 -16.24
C ALA A 252 20.19 0.01 -16.99
N LEU A 253 18.98 0.53 -17.04
CA LEU A 253 17.86 -0.03 -17.80
C LEU A 253 18.19 -0.11 -19.30
N THR A 254 18.72 0.97 -19.87
CA THR A 254 19.09 1.03 -21.29
C THR A 254 20.16 -0.02 -21.63
N ALA A 255 21.17 -0.18 -20.78
CA ALA A 255 22.21 -1.19 -20.94
C ALA A 255 21.66 -2.63 -20.92
N HIS A 256 20.49 -2.85 -20.34
CA HIS A 256 19.78 -4.13 -20.29
C HIS A 256 18.58 -4.20 -21.27
N GLY A 257 18.56 -3.38 -22.32
CA GLY A 257 17.57 -3.44 -23.40
C GLY A 257 16.32 -2.58 -23.18
N GLY A 258 16.27 -1.74 -22.16
CA GLY A 258 15.21 -0.73 -21.96
C GLY A 258 13.85 -1.29 -21.50
N ARG A 259 13.77 -2.59 -21.20
CA ARG A 259 12.57 -3.25 -20.65
C ARG A 259 12.89 -3.88 -19.31
N LEU A 260 11.96 -3.77 -18.41
CA LEU A 260 12.07 -4.28 -17.06
C LEU A 260 10.95 -5.32 -16.81
N PRO A 261 11.27 -6.63 -16.90
CA PRO A 261 10.33 -7.65 -16.50
C PRO A 261 10.18 -7.63 -14.97
N VAL A 262 8.96 -7.44 -14.51
CA VAL A 262 8.65 -7.36 -13.08
C VAL A 262 7.55 -8.34 -12.69
N THR A 263 7.58 -8.75 -11.43
CA THR A 263 6.46 -9.37 -10.75
C THR A 263 5.87 -8.36 -9.78
N ARG A 264 4.58 -8.08 -9.90
CA ARG A 264 3.81 -7.40 -8.86
C ARG A 264 3.24 -8.45 -7.93
N HIS A 265 3.55 -8.33 -6.66
CA HIS A 265 2.91 -9.11 -5.62
C HIS A 265 1.83 -8.25 -4.96
N HIS A 266 0.72 -8.88 -4.62
CA HIS A 266 -0.30 -8.24 -3.82
C HIS A 266 -0.45 -9.09 -2.56
N ASP A 267 0.20 -8.64 -1.51
CA ASP A 267 0.23 -9.33 -0.22
C ASP A 267 -0.95 -8.84 0.61
N LEU A 268 -1.80 -9.75 1.02
CA LEU A 268 -3.03 -9.50 1.78
C LEU A 268 -2.97 -10.20 3.13
N PHE A 269 -3.16 -9.42 4.18
CA PHE A 269 -3.42 -9.89 5.53
C PHE A 269 -4.87 -9.66 5.91
N LEU A 270 -5.48 -10.64 6.56
CA LEU A 270 -6.86 -10.60 7.03
C LEU A 270 -6.91 -10.99 8.52
N ALA A 271 -7.76 -10.31 9.25
CA ALA A 271 -8.10 -10.64 10.63
C ALA A 271 -9.57 -10.31 10.90
N ARG A 272 -10.12 -10.86 11.97
CA ARG A 272 -11.50 -10.61 12.40
C ARG A 272 -11.53 -10.12 13.84
N ARG A 273 -12.25 -9.02 14.09
CA ARG A 273 -12.55 -8.59 15.45
C ARG A 273 -13.41 -9.65 16.17
N THR A 274 -13.04 -10.01 17.41
CA THR A 274 -13.82 -10.89 18.29
C THR A 274 -15.13 -10.26 18.73
#